data_3fd63dfc463302b584d6c79419fade9c
#
_entry.id   3fd63dfc463302b584d6c79419fade9c
#
_cell.length_a   1.000
_cell.length_b   1.000
_cell.length_c   1.000
_cell.angle_alpha   90.00
_cell.angle_beta   90.00
_cell.angle_gamma   90.00
#
_symmetry.space_group_name_H-M   'P 1'
#
loop_
_entity.id
_entity.type
_entity.pdbx_description
1 polymer ?
#
loop_
_entity_poly.entity_id
_entity_poly.type
_entity_poly.pdbx_seq_one_letter_code
_entity_poly.pdbx_strand_id
1 'polypeptide(L)'
;MKQVFFASLLVLGSYAAAFAHSESEETTPANASRVTAVDQIEIRFDDPMRVTAVSLVGPSGDTALERQTGLDPTTEFVATPEDALQPGNYEVEWRGLSSDGHPMEGSFSFEVVE
;
A
#
# COMPACT_ATOMS: atom_id res chain seq x y z
N MET A 1 -41.02 -24.79 40.19
CA MET A 1 -40.02 -23.74 40.02
C MET A 1 -39.41 -23.84 38.70
N LYS A 2 -39.59 -22.82 37.97
CA LYS A 2 -39.06 -22.80 36.60
C LYS A 2 -37.91 -21.87 36.54
N GLN A 3 -36.83 -22.37 36.05
CA GLN A 3 -35.70 -21.57 35.77
C GLN A 3 -35.70 -21.20 34.30
N VAL A 4 -35.59 -19.94 34.10
CA VAL A 4 -35.50 -19.40 32.74
C VAL A 4 -34.06 -19.12 32.48
N PHE A 5 -33.53 -19.85 31.52
CA PHE A 5 -32.18 -19.60 31.08
C PHE A 5 -32.24 -18.70 29.88
N PHE A 6 -31.78 -17.50 30.07
CA PHE A 6 -31.57 -16.63 28.94
C PHE A 6 -30.18 -16.91 28.42
N ALA A 7 -30.13 -17.63 27.35
CA ALA A 7 -28.89 -17.71 26.60
C ALA A 7 -28.73 -16.37 25.91
N SER A 8 -27.92 -15.56 26.49
CA SER A 8 -27.47 -14.36 25.80
C SER A 8 -26.57 -14.82 24.68
N LEU A 9 -27.15 -14.86 23.51
CA LEU A 9 -26.35 -15.09 22.33
C LEU A 9 -25.57 -13.80 22.07
N LEU A 10 -24.37 -13.78 22.53
CA LEU A 10 -23.47 -12.71 22.20
C LEU A 10 -23.03 -12.92 20.78
N VAL A 11 -23.70 -12.26 19.88
CA VAL A 11 -23.23 -12.20 18.50
C VAL A 11 -22.04 -11.26 18.48
N LEU A 12 -20.89 -11.79 18.62
CA LEU A 12 -19.69 -11.08 18.31
C LEU A 12 -19.64 -10.93 16.80
N GLY A 13 -20.19 -9.83 16.35
CA GLY A 13 -19.94 -9.42 15.00
C GLY A 13 -18.47 -9.12 14.87
N SER A 14 -17.73 -10.01 14.30
CA SER A 14 -16.40 -9.68 13.89
C SER A 14 -16.51 -8.73 12.72
N TYR A 15 -16.25 -7.49 13.01
CA TYR A 15 -16.05 -6.52 11.97
C TYR A 15 -14.67 -6.80 11.40
N ALA A 16 -14.64 -7.66 10.42
CA ALA A 16 -13.52 -7.60 9.52
C ALA A 16 -13.62 -6.24 8.87
N ALA A 17 -12.76 -5.36 9.27
CA ALA A 17 -12.59 -4.14 8.56
C ALA A 17 -12.24 -4.54 7.15
N ALA A 18 -13.22 -4.55 6.32
CA ALA A 18 -13.00 -4.69 4.92
C ALA A 18 -12.36 -3.40 4.49
N PHE A 19 -11.11 -3.38 4.56
CA PHE A 19 -10.40 -2.38 3.86
C PHE A 19 -10.54 -2.75 2.42
N ALA A 20 -11.30 -1.99 1.75
CA ALA A 20 -11.25 -2.00 0.34
C ALA A 20 -9.89 -1.52 -0.07
N HIS A 21 -8.91 -2.18 0.38
CA HIS A 21 -7.70 -1.72 0.07
C HIS A 21 -7.11 -2.64 -0.76
N SER A 22 -6.36 -2.10 -1.16
CA SER A 22 -5.20 -2.57 -1.71
C SER A 22 -5.46 -3.85 -2.37
N GLU A 23 -5.95 -3.69 -3.50
CA GLU A 23 -5.76 -4.64 -4.54
C GLU A 23 -4.27 -4.88 -4.79
N SER A 24 -3.39 -4.31 -3.95
CA SER A 24 -1.97 -4.56 -4.07
C SER A 24 -1.63 -5.87 -3.40
N GLU A 25 -1.22 -6.84 -4.16
CA GLU A 25 -0.76 -8.12 -3.65
C GLU A 25 0.64 -8.05 -3.13
N GLU A 26 1.49 -7.24 -3.77
CA GLU A 26 2.91 -7.28 -3.53
C GLU A 26 3.57 -5.95 -3.81
N THR A 27 4.52 -5.59 -2.98
CA THR A 27 5.31 -4.37 -3.18
C THR A 27 6.80 -4.66 -3.14
N THR A 28 7.57 -3.80 -3.80
CA THR A 28 9.02 -3.79 -3.72
C THR A 28 9.45 -2.38 -3.39
N PRO A 29 10.16 -2.13 -2.30
CA PRO A 29 10.48 -3.10 -1.25
C PRO A 29 9.23 -3.65 -0.56
N ALA A 30 9.34 -4.83 0.03
CA ALA A 30 8.23 -5.41 0.76
C ALA A 30 7.85 -4.54 1.95
N ASN A 31 6.54 -4.48 2.26
CA ASN A 31 6.07 -3.69 3.39
C ASN A 31 6.76 -4.11 4.69
N ALA A 32 7.17 -3.12 5.47
CA ALA A 32 7.86 -3.29 6.75
C ALA A 32 9.22 -3.99 6.64
N SER A 33 9.84 -3.99 5.46
CA SER A 33 11.15 -4.61 5.26
C SER A 33 12.29 -3.63 5.54
N ARG A 34 13.48 -4.19 5.66
CA ARG A 34 14.72 -3.45 5.79
C ARG A 34 15.60 -3.80 4.59
N VAL A 35 16.08 -2.78 3.90
CA VAL A 35 16.86 -2.95 2.68
C VAL A 35 18.10 -2.07 2.72
N THR A 36 19.11 -2.43 1.96
CA THR A 36 20.35 -1.64 1.90
C THR A 36 20.35 -0.67 0.73
N ALA A 37 19.51 -0.90 -0.26
CA ALA A 37 19.38 -0.03 -1.43
C ALA A 37 18.01 -0.19 -2.05
N VAL A 38 17.54 0.83 -2.74
CA VAL A 38 16.26 0.80 -3.46
C VAL A 38 16.52 1.30 -4.88
N ASP A 39 16.44 0.40 -5.84
CA ASP A 39 16.60 0.75 -7.24
C ASP A 39 15.28 1.24 -7.83
N GLN A 40 14.17 0.64 -7.38
CA GLN A 40 12.85 1.02 -7.86
C GLN A 40 11.79 0.68 -6.82
N ILE A 41 10.69 1.41 -6.92
CA ILE A 41 9.46 1.13 -6.18
C ILE A 41 8.53 0.41 -7.14
N GLU A 42 7.99 -0.72 -6.71
CA GLU A 42 7.10 -1.51 -7.54
C GLU A 42 5.86 -1.89 -6.74
N ILE A 43 4.70 -1.78 -7.38
CA ILE A 43 3.43 -2.17 -6.78
C ILE A 43 2.74 -3.11 -7.77
N ARG A 44 2.45 -4.32 -7.32
CA ARG A 44 1.74 -5.31 -8.12
C ARG A 44 0.31 -5.42 -7.61
N PHE A 45 -0.63 -5.37 -8.53
CA PHE A 45 -2.06 -5.43 -8.25
C PHE A 45 -2.68 -6.71 -8.82
N ASP A 46 -3.76 -7.19 -8.17
CA ASP A 46 -4.54 -8.32 -8.67
C ASP A 46 -5.19 -8.01 -10.00
N ASP A 47 -5.82 -6.85 -10.06
CA ASP A 47 -6.51 -6.35 -11.23
C ASP A 47 -5.87 -5.06 -11.71
N PRO A 48 -6.02 -4.72 -12.99
CA PRO A 48 -5.43 -3.47 -13.48
C PRO A 48 -5.85 -2.27 -12.66
N MET A 49 -4.89 -1.45 -12.31
CA MET A 49 -5.06 -0.24 -11.51
C MET A 49 -4.48 0.94 -12.28
N ARG A 50 -5.23 2.02 -12.33
CA ARG A 50 -4.70 3.28 -12.86
C ARG A 50 -4.15 4.08 -11.68
N VAL A 51 -2.85 4.09 -11.50
CA VAL A 51 -2.23 4.84 -10.41
C VAL A 51 -2.15 6.31 -10.84
N THR A 52 -2.92 7.15 -10.16
CA THR A 52 -3.01 8.57 -10.50
C THR A 52 -2.01 9.42 -9.74
N ALA A 53 -1.57 8.95 -8.57
CA ALA A 53 -0.58 9.66 -7.78
C ALA A 53 0.25 8.66 -6.98
N VAL A 54 1.51 8.97 -6.79
CA VAL A 54 2.42 8.21 -5.93
C VAL A 54 3.39 9.19 -5.31
N SER A 55 3.68 9.01 -4.03
CA SER A 55 4.67 9.82 -3.33
C SER A 55 5.54 8.95 -2.44
N LEU A 56 6.76 9.41 -2.20
CA LEU A 56 7.70 8.79 -1.29
C LEU A 56 8.06 9.80 -0.23
N VAL A 57 7.77 9.47 1.02
CA VAL A 57 8.07 10.33 2.16
C VAL A 57 9.20 9.68 2.96
N GLY A 58 10.28 10.40 3.13
CA GLY A 58 11.46 9.93 3.86
C GLY A 58 11.76 10.78 5.09
N PRO A 59 12.93 10.57 5.70
CA PRO A 59 13.30 11.29 6.92
C PRO A 59 13.32 12.82 6.78
N SER A 60 13.57 13.30 5.57
CA SER A 60 13.62 14.75 5.29
C SER A 60 12.36 15.29 4.62
N GLY A 61 11.31 14.47 4.53
CA GLY A 61 10.07 14.85 3.88
C GLY A 61 9.91 14.18 2.51
N ASP A 62 9.22 14.86 1.61
CA ASP A 62 8.95 14.33 0.28
C ASP A 62 10.24 14.06 -0.48
N THR A 63 10.32 12.88 -1.07
CA THR A 63 11.47 12.45 -1.84
C THR A 63 11.04 12.29 -3.30
N ALA A 64 11.82 12.83 -4.20
CA ALA A 64 11.49 12.83 -5.62
C ALA A 64 11.45 11.43 -6.21
N LEU A 65 10.37 11.12 -6.87
CA LEU A 65 10.16 9.88 -7.63
C LEU A 65 9.91 10.19 -9.09
N GLU A 66 10.43 9.34 -9.95
CA GLU A 66 10.15 9.39 -11.37
C GLU A 66 9.27 8.19 -11.73
N ARG A 67 8.09 8.45 -12.26
CA ARG A 67 7.20 7.39 -12.73
C ARG A 67 7.77 6.75 -13.99
N GLN A 68 7.89 5.43 -13.98
CA GLN A 68 8.22 4.67 -15.18
C GLN A 68 6.94 4.21 -15.86
N THR A 69 5.92 3.90 -15.09
CA THR A 69 4.61 3.52 -15.58
C THR A 69 3.76 4.76 -15.82
N GLY A 70 3.11 4.83 -16.97
CA GLY A 70 2.20 5.92 -17.31
C GLY A 70 0.86 5.81 -16.60
N LEU A 71 -0.14 6.52 -17.14
CA LEU A 71 -1.47 6.59 -16.54
C LEU A 71 -2.42 5.50 -16.99
N ASP A 72 -1.99 4.62 -17.85
CA ASP A 72 -2.84 3.50 -18.27
C ASP A 72 -2.99 2.47 -17.15
N PRO A 73 -4.15 1.83 -17.06
CA PRO A 73 -4.33 0.76 -16.08
C PRO A 73 -3.32 -0.35 -16.27
N THR A 74 -2.76 -0.82 -15.17
CA THR A 74 -1.73 -1.87 -15.20
C THR A 74 -1.78 -2.70 -13.93
N THR A 75 -1.30 -3.92 -14.01
CA THR A 75 -1.10 -4.77 -12.83
C THR A 75 0.28 -4.56 -12.21
N GLU A 76 1.14 -3.82 -12.88
CA GLU A 76 2.49 -3.56 -12.40
C GLU A 76 2.82 -2.08 -12.53
N PHE A 77 2.96 -1.41 -11.41
CA PHE A 77 3.35 0.00 -11.37
C PHE A 77 4.79 0.11 -10.91
N VAL A 78 5.58 0.92 -11.62
CA VAL A 78 7.00 1.14 -11.29
C VAL A 78 7.29 2.63 -11.25
N ALA A 79 8.03 3.03 -10.22
CA ALA A 79 8.61 4.36 -10.09
C ALA A 79 10.01 4.22 -9.52
N THR A 80 10.88 5.16 -9.86
CA THR A 80 12.27 5.12 -9.38
C THR A 80 12.58 6.39 -8.58
N PRO A 81 13.30 6.26 -7.46
CA PRO A 81 13.82 7.44 -6.79
C PRO A 81 14.78 8.18 -7.74
N GLU A 82 14.70 9.50 -7.78
CA GLU A 82 15.59 10.29 -8.62
C GLU A 82 17.03 10.25 -8.13
N ASP A 83 17.19 10.15 -6.81
CA ASP A 83 18.49 10.06 -6.17
C ASP A 83 18.56 8.83 -5.27
N ALA A 84 19.76 8.38 -4.95
CA ALA A 84 19.96 7.29 -4.01
C ALA A 84 19.35 7.66 -2.65
N LEU A 85 18.62 6.72 -2.05
CA LEU A 85 17.98 6.97 -0.77
C LEU A 85 18.97 6.87 0.37
N GLN A 86 18.93 7.87 1.25
CA GLN A 86 19.72 7.87 2.47
C GLN A 86 19.13 6.88 3.48
N PRO A 87 19.92 6.39 4.44
CA PRO A 87 19.37 5.55 5.50
C PRO A 87 18.25 6.25 6.26
N GLY A 88 17.21 5.49 6.61
CA GLY A 88 16.06 6.01 7.35
C GLY A 88 14.78 5.28 6.98
N ASN A 89 13.70 5.77 7.54
CA ASN A 89 12.37 5.21 7.31
C ASN A 89 11.67 5.94 6.17
N TYR A 90 11.02 5.17 5.31
CA TYR A 90 10.31 5.67 4.14
C TYR A 90 8.90 5.10 4.08
N GLU A 91 8.00 5.90 3.54
CA GLU A 91 6.63 5.47 3.27
C GLU A 91 6.24 5.85 1.85
N VAL A 92 5.70 4.88 1.14
CA VAL A 92 5.11 5.10 -0.19
C VAL A 92 3.61 5.23 -0.02
N GLU A 93 3.04 6.29 -0.56
CA GLU A 93 1.60 6.50 -0.59
C GLU A 93 1.16 6.60 -2.04
N TRP A 94 0.08 5.92 -2.37
CA TRP A 94 -0.42 5.96 -3.74
C TRP A 94 -1.94 6.09 -3.76
N ARG A 95 -2.44 6.62 -4.86
CA ARG A 95 -3.86 6.72 -5.17
C ARG A 95 -4.07 6.23 -6.58
N GLY A 96 -5.25 5.68 -6.82
CA GLY A 96 -5.58 5.18 -8.13
C GLY A 96 -7.06 4.98 -8.32
N LEU A 97 -7.40 4.47 -9.49
CA LEU A 97 -8.74 4.07 -9.84
C LEU A 97 -8.70 2.60 -10.22
N SER A 98 -9.60 1.82 -9.62
CA SER A 98 -9.73 0.41 -9.95
C SER A 98 -10.34 0.25 -11.35
N SER A 99 -10.36 -0.98 -11.85
CA SER A 99 -10.87 -1.25 -13.18
C SER A 99 -12.35 -0.88 -13.35
N ASP A 100 -13.10 -0.83 -12.26
CA ASP A 100 -14.49 -0.38 -12.27
C ASP A 100 -14.66 1.10 -11.91
N GLY A 101 -13.56 1.84 -11.82
CA GLY A 101 -13.59 3.29 -11.61
C GLY A 101 -13.70 3.73 -10.16
N HIS A 102 -13.57 2.85 -9.20
CA HIS A 102 -13.60 3.23 -7.79
C HIS A 102 -12.26 3.82 -7.36
N PRO A 103 -12.29 4.93 -6.59
CA PRO A 103 -11.07 5.48 -5.99
C PRO A 103 -10.46 4.47 -5.01
N MET A 104 -9.17 4.27 -5.17
CA MET A 104 -8.40 3.37 -4.32
C MET A 104 -7.18 4.11 -3.80
N GLU A 105 -6.70 3.70 -2.62
CA GLU A 105 -5.47 4.23 -2.06
C GLU A 105 -4.78 3.18 -1.22
N GLY A 106 -3.49 3.32 -1.06
CA GLY A 106 -2.72 2.42 -0.24
C GLY A 106 -1.40 3.02 0.18
N SER A 107 -0.72 2.33 1.07
CA SER A 107 0.59 2.73 1.52
C SER A 107 1.39 1.51 1.94
N PHE A 108 2.69 1.64 1.87
CA PHE A 108 3.61 0.66 2.46
C PHE A 108 4.88 1.37 2.89
N SER A 109 5.59 0.76 3.81
CA SER A 109 6.79 1.38 4.39
C SER A 109 7.97 0.42 4.36
N PHE A 110 9.16 0.97 4.41
CA PHE A 110 10.40 0.22 4.50
C PHE A 110 11.47 1.08 5.18
N GLU A 111 12.51 0.42 5.61
CA GLU A 111 13.66 1.11 6.19
C GLU A 111 14.89 0.85 5.30
N VAL A 112 15.63 1.91 4.98
CA VAL A 112 16.93 1.80 4.33
C VAL A 112 17.98 1.80 5.41
N VAL A 113 18.82 0.78 5.42
CA VAL A 113 19.91 0.63 6.39
C VAL A 113 21.25 0.67 5.68
N GLU A 114 22.29 0.96 6.43
CA GLU A 114 23.65 0.98 5.88
C GLU A 114 24.21 -0.42 5.64
#